data_7ada2f362faca7e9d67cf5ce8b50f285
#
_entry.id   7ada2f362faca7e9d67cf5ce8b50f285
#
_cell.length_a   1.000
_cell.length_b   1.000
_cell.length_c   1.000
_cell.angle_alpha   90.00
_cell.angle_beta   90.00
_cell.angle_gamma   90.00
#
_symmetry.space_group_name_H-M   'P 1'
#
loop_
_entity.id
_entity.type
_entity.pdbx_description
1 polymer ?
#
loop_
_entity_poly.entity_id
_entity_poly.type
_entity_poly.pdbx_seq_one_letter_code
_entity_poly.pdbx_strand_id
1 'polypeptide(L)'
;MTRAQSLRADFERAVTRLDEALALPKDPIVRDSAIQRFEISFELCWKFLKAHLEEQHNAVCTSPRTCFRSVFRHGVIDNDPFWIDLTVLRNYTVHTYNEDLADYVYSRLAETARRFRAVLAAAATETE
;
A
#
# COMPACT_ATOMS: atom_id res chain seq x y z
N MET A 1 8.11 -12.30 17.62
CA MET A 1 7.78 -11.50 16.43
C MET A 1 7.34 -10.11 16.90
N THR A 2 7.94 -9.07 16.36
CA THR A 2 7.53 -7.69 16.69
C THR A 2 6.23 -7.33 15.99
N ARG A 3 5.62 -6.19 16.40
CA ARG A 3 4.43 -5.67 15.74
C ARG A 3 4.71 -5.37 14.26
N ALA A 4 5.86 -4.74 13.95
CA ALA A 4 6.21 -4.45 12.56
C ALA A 4 6.38 -5.73 11.74
N GLN A 5 7.01 -6.76 12.29
CA GLN A 5 7.17 -8.05 11.60
C GLN A 5 5.83 -8.72 11.33
N SER A 6 4.90 -8.67 12.29
CA SER A 6 3.56 -9.22 12.13
C SER A 6 2.77 -8.48 11.03
N LEU A 7 2.81 -7.14 11.06
CA LEU A 7 2.14 -6.31 10.06
C LEU A 7 2.78 -6.48 8.68
N ARG A 8 4.11 -6.66 8.62
CA ARG A 8 4.80 -6.92 7.37
C ARG A 8 4.32 -8.22 6.72
N ALA A 9 4.16 -9.27 7.50
CA ALA A 9 3.66 -10.55 7.01
C ALA A 9 2.23 -10.42 6.46
N ASP A 10 1.37 -9.69 7.19
CA ASP A 10 0.00 -9.44 6.75
C ASP A 10 -0.04 -8.60 5.47
N PHE A 11 0.79 -7.58 5.40
CA PHE A 11 0.90 -6.72 4.22
C PHE A 11 1.37 -7.51 3.00
N GLU A 12 2.40 -8.33 3.16
CA GLU A 12 2.92 -9.17 2.08
C GLU A 12 1.85 -10.12 1.53
N ARG A 13 1.08 -10.76 2.41
CA ARG A 13 -0.05 -11.60 1.99
C ARG A 13 -1.12 -10.82 1.25
N ALA A 14 -1.43 -9.62 1.70
CA ALA A 14 -2.42 -8.76 1.05
C ALA A 14 -1.98 -8.35 -0.36
N VAL A 15 -0.70 -8.02 -0.54
CA VAL A 15 -0.14 -7.69 -1.86
C VAL A 15 -0.21 -8.91 -2.79
N THR A 16 0.12 -10.09 -2.28
CA THR A 16 0.01 -11.34 -3.06
C THR A 16 -1.42 -11.56 -3.55
N ARG A 17 -2.42 -11.33 -2.69
CA ARG A 17 -3.83 -11.47 -3.07
C ARG A 17 -4.26 -10.42 -4.10
N LEU A 18 -3.73 -9.20 -3.99
CA LEU A 18 -3.97 -8.17 -5.01
C LEU A 18 -3.39 -8.61 -6.36
N ASP A 19 -2.16 -9.12 -6.37
CA ASP A 19 -1.52 -9.63 -7.60
C ASP A 19 -2.33 -10.77 -8.23
N GLU A 20 -2.90 -11.67 -7.43
CA GLU A 20 -3.75 -12.75 -7.92
C GLU A 20 -4.95 -12.21 -8.67
N ALA A 21 -5.63 -11.20 -8.14
CA ALA A 21 -6.77 -10.57 -8.83
C ALA A 21 -6.33 -9.87 -10.11
N LEU A 22 -5.19 -9.17 -10.08
CA LEU A 22 -4.68 -8.46 -11.25
C LEU A 22 -4.19 -9.40 -12.36
N ALA A 23 -3.88 -10.66 -12.03
CA ALA A 23 -3.47 -11.66 -13.02
C ALA A 23 -4.65 -12.26 -13.79
N LEU A 24 -5.88 -12.07 -13.32
CA LEU A 24 -7.08 -12.57 -13.99
C LEU A 24 -7.54 -11.61 -15.09
N PRO A 25 -8.22 -12.11 -16.14
CA PRO A 25 -8.84 -11.22 -17.13
C PRO A 25 -9.82 -10.26 -16.45
N LYS A 26 -9.76 -8.99 -16.85
CA LYS A 26 -10.62 -7.96 -16.26
C LYS A 26 -12.08 -8.20 -16.64
N ASP A 27 -12.94 -8.22 -15.62
CA ASP A 27 -14.37 -8.07 -15.73
C ASP A 27 -14.85 -7.26 -14.51
N PRO A 28 -16.10 -6.87 -14.39
CA PRO A 28 -16.56 -6.08 -13.24
C PRO A 28 -16.31 -6.74 -11.88
N ILE A 29 -16.42 -8.07 -11.81
CA ILE A 29 -16.20 -8.81 -10.55
C ILE A 29 -14.72 -8.80 -10.19
N VAL A 30 -13.83 -9.10 -11.13
CA VAL A 30 -12.38 -9.07 -10.92
C VAL A 30 -11.91 -7.67 -10.57
N ARG A 31 -12.41 -6.66 -11.29
CA ARG A 31 -12.10 -5.26 -11.02
C ARG A 31 -12.46 -4.89 -9.57
N ASP A 32 -13.68 -5.19 -9.15
CA ASP A 32 -14.15 -4.83 -7.82
C ASP A 32 -13.43 -5.60 -6.73
N SER A 33 -13.09 -6.87 -6.99
CA SER A 33 -12.24 -7.66 -6.09
C SER A 33 -10.85 -7.04 -5.95
N ALA A 34 -10.23 -6.61 -7.05
CA ALA A 34 -8.92 -5.98 -7.01
C ALA A 34 -8.96 -4.67 -6.22
N ILE A 35 -10.00 -3.87 -6.37
CA ILE A 35 -10.16 -2.62 -5.62
C ILE A 35 -10.25 -2.90 -4.11
N GLN A 36 -11.05 -3.89 -3.70
CA GLN A 36 -11.14 -4.26 -2.29
C GLN A 36 -9.79 -4.74 -1.74
N ARG A 37 -9.08 -5.55 -2.51
CA ARG A 37 -7.75 -6.04 -2.12
C ARG A 37 -6.72 -4.92 -2.04
N PHE A 38 -6.85 -3.89 -2.88
CA PHE A 38 -6.07 -2.67 -2.77
C PHE A 38 -6.35 -1.94 -1.45
N GLU A 39 -7.62 -1.77 -1.08
CA GLU A 39 -7.97 -1.11 0.18
C GLU A 39 -7.33 -1.80 1.38
N ILE A 40 -7.39 -3.14 1.41
CA ILE A 40 -6.78 -3.94 2.48
C ILE A 40 -5.26 -3.76 2.49
N SER A 41 -4.63 -3.84 1.32
CA SER A 41 -3.18 -3.69 1.18
C SER A 41 -2.71 -2.30 1.61
N PHE A 42 -3.45 -1.26 1.23
CA PHE A 42 -3.14 0.12 1.61
C PHE A 42 -3.17 0.30 3.13
N GLU A 43 -4.22 -0.21 3.79
CA GLU A 43 -4.32 -0.13 5.25
C GLU A 43 -3.14 -0.82 5.94
N LEU A 44 -2.78 -1.99 5.47
CA LEU A 44 -1.67 -2.73 6.03
C LEU A 44 -0.32 -2.07 5.71
N CYS A 45 -0.20 -1.45 4.54
CA CYS A 45 1.02 -0.73 4.15
C CYS A 45 1.36 0.37 5.15
N TRP A 46 0.45 1.31 5.37
CA TRP A 46 0.77 2.44 6.22
C TRP A 46 0.86 2.06 7.70
N LYS A 47 0.09 1.06 8.16
CA LYS A 47 0.20 0.55 9.53
C LYS A 47 1.54 -0.16 9.75
N PHE A 48 1.99 -0.93 8.77
CA PHE A 48 3.32 -1.52 8.81
C PHE A 48 4.41 -0.45 8.86
N LEU A 49 4.33 0.55 7.98
CA LEU A 49 5.31 1.64 7.96
C LEU A 49 5.33 2.41 9.28
N LYS A 50 4.17 2.64 9.88
CA LYS A 50 4.08 3.28 11.20
C LYS A 50 4.85 2.48 12.25
N ALA A 51 4.61 1.17 12.32
CA ALA A 51 5.30 0.30 13.28
C ALA A 51 6.80 0.21 12.97
N HIS A 52 7.17 0.12 11.70
CA HIS A 52 8.56 0.07 11.26
C HIS A 52 9.33 1.34 11.66
N LEU A 53 8.72 2.52 11.45
CA LEU A 53 9.33 3.79 11.84
C LEU A 53 9.53 3.88 13.35
N GLU A 54 8.58 3.42 14.14
CA GLU A 54 8.72 3.39 15.60
C GLU A 54 9.86 2.47 16.04
N GLU A 55 9.98 1.30 15.43
CA GLU A 55 10.98 0.30 15.84
C GLU A 55 12.38 0.60 15.33
N GLN A 56 12.52 1.09 14.09
CA GLN A 56 13.82 1.27 13.44
C GLN A 56 14.34 2.71 13.52
N HIS A 57 13.48 3.70 13.65
CA HIS A 57 13.84 5.11 13.58
C HIS A 57 13.37 5.93 14.79
N ASN A 58 12.69 5.30 15.74
CA ASN A 58 12.12 5.98 16.91
C ASN A 58 11.28 7.19 16.50
N ALA A 59 10.55 7.06 15.39
CA ALA A 59 9.73 8.13 14.83
C ALA A 59 8.25 7.77 14.89
N VAL A 60 7.40 8.76 15.14
CA VAL A 60 5.95 8.59 15.30
C VAL A 60 5.24 9.28 14.14
N CYS A 61 4.32 8.57 13.49
CA CYS A 61 3.40 9.15 12.51
C CYS A 61 1.99 8.66 12.82
N THR A 62 0.97 9.43 12.43
CA THR A 62 -0.40 9.22 12.90
C THR A 62 -1.42 9.02 11.78
N SER A 63 -1.02 9.16 10.53
CA SER A 63 -1.91 9.03 9.38
C SER A 63 -1.14 8.47 8.19
N PRO A 64 -1.82 7.93 7.17
CA PRO A 64 -1.14 7.45 5.97
C PRO A 64 -0.21 8.50 5.35
N ARG A 65 -0.71 9.72 5.18
CA ARG A 65 0.06 10.80 4.56
C ARG A 65 1.31 11.16 5.36
N THR A 66 1.19 11.29 6.68
CA THR A 66 2.33 11.61 7.53
C THR A 66 3.33 10.47 7.59
N CYS A 67 2.86 9.22 7.55
CA CYS A 67 3.75 8.07 7.52
C CYS A 67 4.53 7.99 6.22
N PHE A 68 3.91 8.24 5.06
CA PHE A 68 4.63 8.27 3.78
C PHE A 68 5.69 9.38 3.76
N ARG A 69 5.36 10.56 4.28
CA ARG A 69 6.35 11.65 4.38
C ARG A 69 7.51 11.28 5.30
N SER A 70 7.22 10.62 6.41
CA SER A 70 8.24 10.21 7.37
C SER A 70 9.18 9.15 6.79
N VAL A 71 8.68 8.20 6.00
CA VAL A 71 9.55 7.20 5.35
C VAL A 71 10.47 7.84 4.32
N PHE A 72 10.04 8.89 3.60
CA PHE A 72 10.94 9.67 2.73
C PHE A 72 12.04 10.32 3.56
N ARG A 73 11.64 10.98 4.65
CA ARG A 73 12.56 11.73 5.51
C ARG A 73 13.62 10.84 6.12
N HIS A 74 13.27 9.60 6.43
CA HIS A 74 14.19 8.63 7.02
C HIS A 74 14.88 7.75 5.97
N GLY A 75 14.66 8.02 4.69
CA GLY A 75 15.35 7.31 3.62
C GLY A 75 14.91 5.89 3.37
N VAL A 76 13.76 5.48 3.88
CA VAL A 76 13.20 4.14 3.64
C VAL A 76 12.80 3.98 2.19
N ILE A 77 12.14 4.99 1.63
CA ILE A 77 11.77 5.05 0.21
C ILE A 77 12.14 6.43 -0.34
N ASP A 78 12.28 6.51 -1.66
CA ASP A 78 12.56 7.77 -2.34
C ASP A 78 11.35 8.72 -2.28
N ASN A 79 11.63 10.03 -2.27
CA ASN A 79 10.58 11.04 -2.32
C ASN A 79 9.93 11.04 -3.69
N ASP A 80 8.72 10.48 -3.76
CA ASP A 80 7.96 10.32 -5.00
C ASP A 80 6.53 10.80 -4.75
N PRO A 81 5.98 11.71 -5.59
CA PRO A 81 4.59 12.15 -5.48
C PRO A 81 3.57 11.02 -5.52
N PHE A 82 3.94 9.87 -6.08
CA PHE A 82 3.09 8.69 -6.14
C PHE A 82 2.45 8.36 -4.78
N TRP A 83 3.21 8.43 -3.70
CA TRP A 83 2.73 8.01 -2.37
C TRP A 83 1.64 8.93 -1.82
N ILE A 84 1.74 10.23 -2.10
CA ILE A 84 0.68 11.19 -1.74
C ILE A 84 -0.53 11.00 -2.66
N ASP A 85 -0.30 10.79 -3.95
CA ASP A 85 -1.37 10.50 -4.91
C ASP A 85 -2.10 9.21 -4.55
N LEU A 86 -1.41 8.24 -3.96
CA LEU A 86 -2.00 6.99 -3.50
C LEU A 86 -3.04 7.23 -2.40
N THR A 87 -2.83 8.21 -1.52
CA THR A 87 -3.82 8.56 -0.50
C THR A 87 -5.09 9.12 -1.12
N VAL A 88 -4.97 9.86 -2.22
CA VAL A 88 -6.12 10.36 -2.99
C VAL A 88 -6.83 9.20 -3.69
N LEU A 89 -6.07 8.29 -4.30
CA LEU A 89 -6.64 7.10 -4.94
C LEU A 89 -7.45 6.27 -3.95
N ARG A 90 -6.93 6.09 -2.73
CA ARG A 90 -7.64 5.36 -1.67
C ARG A 90 -8.97 6.02 -1.35
N ASN A 91 -9.03 7.36 -1.35
CA ASN A 91 -10.28 8.09 -1.09
C ASN A 91 -11.33 7.84 -2.18
N TYR A 92 -10.92 7.58 -3.42
CA TYR A 92 -11.86 7.27 -4.51
C TYR A 92 -12.54 5.92 -4.35
N THR A 93 -11.97 4.99 -3.57
CA THR A 93 -12.54 3.64 -3.46
C THR A 93 -13.93 3.61 -2.85
N VAL A 94 -14.34 4.63 -2.09
CA VAL A 94 -15.70 4.74 -1.55
C VAL A 94 -16.73 5.16 -2.59
N HIS A 95 -16.28 5.55 -3.79
CA HIS A 95 -17.14 6.03 -4.88
C HIS A 95 -17.14 5.10 -6.10
N THR A 96 -16.67 3.86 -5.96
CA THR A 96 -16.52 2.94 -7.09
C THR A 96 -17.85 2.32 -7.56
N TYR A 97 -18.97 2.74 -6.97
CA TYR A 97 -20.28 2.56 -7.60
C TYR A 97 -20.39 3.30 -8.94
N ASN A 98 -19.56 4.31 -9.15
CA ASN A 98 -19.37 4.98 -10.44
C ASN A 98 -18.40 4.14 -11.28
N GLU A 99 -18.88 3.65 -12.44
CA GLU A 99 -18.10 2.73 -13.27
C GLU A 99 -16.81 3.33 -13.80
N ASP A 100 -16.84 4.60 -14.22
CA ASP A 100 -15.64 5.28 -14.73
C ASP A 100 -14.58 5.42 -13.64
N LEU A 101 -15.02 5.74 -12.42
CA LEU A 101 -14.12 5.89 -11.30
C LEU A 101 -13.54 4.54 -10.86
N ALA A 102 -14.37 3.48 -10.88
CA ALA A 102 -13.89 2.13 -10.61
C ALA A 102 -12.82 1.69 -11.62
N ASP A 103 -13.04 1.97 -12.91
CA ASP A 103 -12.06 1.65 -13.95
C ASP A 103 -10.78 2.47 -13.78
N TYR A 104 -10.88 3.73 -13.39
CA TYR A 104 -9.71 4.55 -13.13
C TYR A 104 -8.88 3.99 -11.97
N VAL A 105 -9.52 3.69 -10.83
CA VAL A 105 -8.83 3.08 -9.68
C VAL A 105 -8.13 1.80 -10.12
N TYR A 106 -8.85 0.91 -10.79
CA TYR A 106 -8.29 -0.35 -11.26
C TYR A 106 -7.04 -0.12 -12.13
N SER A 107 -7.08 0.88 -13.03
CA SER A 107 -5.96 1.18 -13.93
C SER A 107 -4.66 1.54 -13.20
N ARG A 108 -4.74 1.93 -11.93
CA ARG A 108 -3.59 2.33 -11.11
C ARG A 108 -3.03 1.20 -10.25
N LEU A 109 -3.70 0.05 -10.20
CA LEU A 109 -3.38 -0.98 -9.20
C LEU A 109 -2.15 -1.80 -9.54
N ALA A 110 -1.84 -2.03 -10.82
CA ALA A 110 -0.62 -2.74 -11.20
C ALA A 110 0.64 -2.01 -10.74
N GLU A 111 0.70 -0.68 -10.97
CA GLU A 111 1.80 0.15 -10.48
C GLU A 111 1.85 0.18 -8.96
N THR A 112 0.69 0.28 -8.31
CA THR A 112 0.59 0.28 -6.86
C THR A 112 1.16 -1.01 -6.26
N ALA A 113 0.82 -2.17 -6.83
CA ALA A 113 1.35 -3.45 -6.36
C ALA A 113 2.88 -3.51 -6.47
N ARG A 114 3.45 -3.01 -7.57
CA ARG A 114 4.91 -2.93 -7.73
C ARG A 114 5.54 -2.05 -6.66
N ARG A 115 4.94 -0.89 -6.37
CA ARG A 115 5.43 0.04 -5.34
C ARG A 115 5.36 -0.57 -3.94
N PHE A 116 4.30 -1.31 -3.65
CA PHE A 116 4.17 -2.01 -2.37
C PHE A 116 5.30 -3.05 -2.19
N ARG A 117 5.64 -3.79 -3.25
CA ARG A 117 6.75 -4.75 -3.18
C ARG A 117 8.09 -4.05 -2.97
N ALA A 118 8.27 -2.87 -3.57
CA ALA A 118 9.48 -2.09 -3.35
C ALA A 118 9.62 -1.63 -1.89
N VAL A 119 8.51 -1.26 -1.25
CA VAL A 119 8.48 -0.91 0.19
C VAL A 119 8.87 -2.11 1.04
N LEU A 120 8.31 -3.28 0.75
CA LEU A 120 8.65 -4.52 1.47
C LEU A 120 10.14 -4.83 1.38
N ALA A 121 10.72 -4.69 0.19
CA ALA A 121 12.15 -4.93 -0.04
C ALA A 121 13.03 -3.90 0.69
N ALA A 122 12.68 -2.62 0.64
CA ALA A 122 13.44 -1.55 1.30
C ALA A 122 13.41 -1.71 2.82
N ALA A 123 12.26 -2.03 3.40
CA ALA A 123 12.13 -2.24 4.83
C ALA A 123 12.89 -3.47 5.30
N ALA A 124 12.92 -4.53 4.52
CA ALA A 124 13.71 -5.74 4.84
C ALA A 124 15.21 -5.41 4.92
N THR A 125 15.72 -4.55 4.04
CA THR A 125 17.12 -4.12 4.05
C THR A 125 17.48 -3.41 5.35
N GLU A 126 16.58 -2.61 5.93
CA GLU A 126 16.83 -1.88 7.17
C GLU A 126 16.90 -2.78 8.39
N THR A 127 16.30 -3.96 8.36
CA THR A 127 16.24 -4.87 9.50
C THR A 127 17.32 -5.95 9.48
N GLU A 128 18.13 -6.01 8.43
CA GLU A 128 19.23 -6.96 8.29
C GLU A 128 20.50 -6.55 9.04
#